data_f385dca8e1b327193a0f155b29424c60
#
_entry.id   f385dca8e1b327193a0f155b29424c60
#
_cell.length_a   1.000
_cell.length_b   1.000
_cell.length_c   1.000
_cell.angle_alpha   90.00
_cell.angle_beta   90.00
_cell.angle_gamma   90.00
#
_symmetry.space_group_name_H-M   'P 1'
#
loop_
_entity.id
_entity.type
_entity.pdbx_description
1 polymer ?
#
loop_
_entity_poly.entity_id
_entity_poly.type
_entity_poly.pdbx_seq_one_letter_code
_entity_poly.pdbx_strand_id
1 'polypeptide(L)'
;MWKQTYRVCLCFRRRFNLRMAEAPDEIKRLFLQYSENGIMTAHHLRRFMVEVQKEEGATREDAQAIVDSLRELRHLNVLLRKGLSFEAFLRYLFGDVNPPLSSNQGVHHDMDAPLSHYFIYTGHNSYLTGNQISSDSSDVPIIKALQRGVRVIELDMWPNSSKDDIDVLHGGTLTPPVQLIKCLRSIKEHAFVASEYPVIITFEDHITPDLRAKVAEMVTQIYGDMLFCPEVECLKEFPSPESLKKRIIVSTKPPKKYIEAQEIRVKEIEKQKRKAETDEEASGKESSQLEGGDSAAGDSSESDEEDNNHEELPEESEKAQRDVVPEYVRLIAIHAVKRKGGLKNYLRINPDKVTRLSLNEQKFEKAVARHGKDTIRFTQRNLLRVFPKATRIDSSNYNPMLGWRYGAQMVALNMQGHGKSLWLMHGMFRANGGCGYVKKPEFLMKSDPDNEVFDPKAKLPVKTTLKVNVYMGEGWYYDFPHTHFDAYSPPDFYARVRIAGVPVDTVMKRTRALEDNWTPVWNEEFEFPLTVPELALLRIEVNDYDFSEKPDFGGQTCLPVWELRRGIRSVPLYDHEGEKFRSVRLLMRFEFV
;
A
#
# COMPACT_ATOMS: atom_id res chain seq x y z
N MET A 1 10.84 -35.50 -24.84
CA MET A 1 9.38 -35.27 -24.80
C MET A 1 8.84 -35.95 -23.56
N TRP A 2 8.29 -35.20 -22.64
CA TRP A 2 7.61 -35.75 -21.47
C TRP A 2 6.18 -36.02 -21.86
N LYS A 3 5.60 -37.16 -21.46
CA LYS A 3 4.20 -37.51 -21.74
C LYS A 3 3.44 -37.49 -20.44
N GLN A 4 2.36 -36.71 -20.40
CA GLN A 4 1.43 -36.68 -19.28
C GLN A 4 0.17 -37.47 -19.67
N THR A 5 -0.36 -38.27 -18.73
CA THR A 5 -1.53 -39.12 -18.96
C THR A 5 -2.65 -38.68 -18.03
N TYR A 6 -3.76 -38.26 -18.61
CA TYR A 6 -4.98 -37.91 -17.91
C TYR A 6 -6.01 -39.03 -17.97
N ARG A 7 -6.77 -39.23 -16.91
CA ARG A 7 -7.81 -40.24 -16.80
C ARG A 7 -9.16 -39.61 -17.17
N VAL A 8 -9.61 -39.81 -18.40
CA VAL A 8 -10.83 -39.20 -18.95
C VAL A 8 -12.12 -39.85 -18.42
N CYS A 9 -12.08 -41.19 -18.15
CA CYS A 9 -13.12 -41.94 -17.45
C CYS A 9 -12.52 -43.22 -16.86
N LEU A 10 -13.34 -44.06 -16.21
CA LEU A 10 -12.89 -45.28 -15.52
C LEU A 10 -11.92 -46.16 -16.32
N CYS A 11 -12.03 -46.18 -17.65
CA CYS A 11 -11.24 -47.03 -18.55
C CYS A 11 -10.44 -46.30 -19.63
N PHE A 12 -10.66 -44.99 -19.84
CA PHE A 12 -9.96 -44.26 -20.89
C PHE A 12 -8.89 -43.33 -20.30
N ARG A 13 -7.68 -43.39 -20.89
CA ARG A 13 -6.56 -42.51 -20.60
C ARG A 13 -6.16 -41.76 -21.86
N ARG A 14 -6.15 -40.43 -21.80
CA ARG A 14 -5.64 -39.57 -22.87
C ARG A 14 -4.20 -39.18 -22.56
N ARG A 15 -3.32 -39.31 -23.53
CA ARG A 15 -1.90 -38.94 -23.41
C ARG A 15 -1.66 -37.63 -24.13
N PHE A 16 -1.11 -36.68 -23.41
CA PHE A 16 -0.66 -35.40 -23.96
C PHE A 16 0.86 -35.39 -24.06
N ASN A 17 1.38 -34.92 -25.18
CA ASN A 17 2.81 -34.66 -25.32
C ASN A 17 3.09 -33.27 -24.71
N LEU A 18 3.82 -33.23 -23.58
CA LEU A 18 4.35 -31.99 -23.07
C LEU A 18 5.39 -31.46 -24.05
N ARG A 19 5.01 -30.50 -24.86
CA ARG A 19 5.96 -29.76 -25.70
C ARG A 19 6.57 -28.68 -24.83
N MET A 20 7.90 -28.59 -24.77
CA MET A 20 8.52 -27.34 -24.36
C MET A 20 8.09 -26.29 -25.39
N ALA A 21 7.53 -25.18 -24.91
CA ALA A 21 7.13 -24.11 -25.80
C ALA A 21 8.34 -23.62 -26.60
N GLU A 22 8.18 -23.49 -27.90
CA GLU A 22 9.14 -22.75 -28.69
C GLU A 22 9.00 -21.27 -28.36
N ALA A 23 10.12 -20.61 -28.08
CA ALA A 23 10.12 -19.17 -27.89
C ALA A 23 9.53 -18.45 -29.11
N PRO A 24 8.82 -17.34 -28.91
CA PRO A 24 8.30 -16.51 -30.03
C PRO A 24 9.39 -16.20 -31.06
N ASP A 25 9.00 -16.14 -32.32
CA ASP A 25 9.94 -15.86 -33.41
C ASP A 25 10.62 -14.49 -33.27
N GLU A 26 10.01 -13.53 -32.62
CA GLU A 26 10.63 -12.25 -32.28
C GLU A 26 11.83 -12.46 -31.35
N ILE A 27 11.70 -13.27 -30.31
CA ILE A 27 12.78 -13.58 -29.38
C ILE A 27 13.94 -14.32 -30.10
N LYS A 28 13.59 -15.25 -30.99
CA LYS A 28 14.59 -15.95 -31.82
C LYS A 28 15.35 -14.98 -32.73
N ARG A 29 14.61 -14.06 -33.39
CA ARG A 29 15.22 -13.02 -34.26
C ARG A 29 16.11 -12.07 -33.48
N LEU A 30 15.69 -11.62 -32.31
CA LEU A 30 16.50 -10.77 -31.43
C LEU A 30 17.81 -11.49 -31.04
N PHE A 31 17.75 -12.75 -30.65
CA PHE A 31 18.97 -13.51 -30.36
C PHE A 31 19.91 -13.56 -31.56
N LEU A 32 19.40 -13.85 -32.76
CA LEU A 32 20.22 -13.89 -33.98
C LEU A 32 20.84 -12.53 -34.29
N GLN A 33 20.10 -11.43 -34.09
CA GLN A 33 20.59 -10.07 -34.32
C GLN A 33 21.72 -9.67 -33.37
N TYR A 34 21.68 -10.17 -32.13
CA TYR A 34 22.64 -9.84 -31.07
C TYR A 34 23.60 -11.00 -30.75
N SER A 35 23.77 -11.93 -31.66
CA SER A 35 24.73 -13.04 -31.50
C SER A 35 25.57 -13.22 -32.76
N GLU A 36 26.73 -13.85 -32.61
CA GLU A 36 27.60 -14.23 -33.72
C GLU A 36 27.85 -15.75 -33.62
N ASN A 37 27.67 -16.44 -34.75
CA ASN A 37 27.78 -17.93 -34.79
C ASN A 37 26.94 -18.64 -33.70
N GLY A 38 25.76 -18.13 -33.38
CA GLY A 38 24.86 -18.67 -32.35
C GLY A 38 25.34 -18.48 -30.92
N ILE A 39 26.24 -17.51 -30.68
CA ILE A 39 26.77 -17.15 -29.36
C ILE A 39 26.63 -15.65 -29.11
N MET A 40 26.01 -15.29 -28.02
CA MET A 40 25.91 -13.91 -27.52
C MET A 40 27.00 -13.69 -26.47
N THR A 41 28.07 -12.98 -26.85
CA THR A 41 29.15 -12.61 -25.91
C THR A 41 28.70 -11.53 -24.92
N ALA A 42 29.48 -11.24 -23.88
CA ALA A 42 29.18 -10.15 -22.95
C ALA A 42 29.07 -8.79 -23.68
N HIS A 43 29.84 -8.55 -24.73
CA HIS A 43 29.72 -7.37 -25.57
C HIS A 43 28.36 -7.31 -26.29
N HIS A 44 27.93 -8.41 -26.88
CA HIS A 44 26.64 -8.54 -27.55
C HIS A 44 25.48 -8.40 -26.56
N LEU A 45 25.58 -9.03 -25.37
CA LEU A 45 24.59 -8.93 -24.31
C LEU A 45 24.46 -7.48 -23.81
N ARG A 46 25.58 -6.76 -23.58
CA ARG A 46 25.54 -5.34 -23.22
C ARG A 46 24.80 -4.51 -24.28
N ARG A 47 25.09 -4.75 -25.57
CA ARG A 47 24.40 -4.06 -26.66
C ARG A 47 22.89 -4.35 -26.63
N PHE A 48 22.48 -5.60 -26.40
CA PHE A 48 21.09 -5.98 -26.22
C PHE A 48 20.46 -5.27 -25.00
N MET A 49 21.16 -5.21 -23.85
CA MET A 49 20.69 -4.51 -22.64
C MET A 49 20.45 -3.01 -22.91
N VAL A 50 21.33 -2.35 -23.64
CA VAL A 50 21.18 -0.92 -23.96
C VAL A 50 20.09 -0.70 -25.01
N GLU A 51 20.12 -1.42 -26.12
CA GLU A 51 19.27 -1.14 -27.28
C GLU A 51 17.84 -1.68 -27.12
N VAL A 52 17.67 -2.88 -26.54
CA VAL A 52 16.37 -3.56 -26.41
C VAL A 52 15.78 -3.39 -25.01
N GLN A 53 16.60 -3.62 -23.97
CA GLN A 53 16.15 -3.52 -22.58
C GLN A 53 16.11 -2.08 -22.07
N LYS A 54 16.66 -1.11 -22.83
CA LYS A 54 16.75 0.32 -22.48
C LYS A 54 17.51 0.57 -21.18
N GLU A 55 18.53 -0.21 -20.91
CA GLU A 55 19.42 -0.07 -19.76
C GLU A 55 20.65 0.75 -20.15
N GLU A 56 20.48 2.06 -20.29
CA GLU A 56 21.52 2.98 -20.80
C GLU A 56 22.82 2.93 -19.99
N GLY A 57 22.72 2.69 -18.67
CA GLY A 57 23.87 2.56 -17.77
C GLY A 57 24.54 1.18 -17.74
N ALA A 58 24.07 0.20 -18.54
CA ALA A 58 24.64 -1.15 -18.54
C ALA A 58 26.11 -1.17 -18.97
N THR A 59 26.97 -1.70 -18.10
CA THR A 59 28.41 -1.83 -18.37
C THR A 59 28.74 -3.20 -18.98
N ARG A 60 29.98 -3.35 -19.44
CA ARG A 60 30.47 -4.65 -19.92
C ARG A 60 30.63 -5.64 -18.76
N GLU A 61 30.97 -5.14 -17.60
CA GLU A 61 31.13 -5.87 -16.34
C GLU A 61 29.79 -6.47 -15.90
N ASP A 62 28.68 -5.70 -15.98
CA ASP A 62 27.33 -6.20 -15.68
C ASP A 62 26.94 -7.34 -16.63
N ALA A 63 27.15 -7.15 -17.93
CA ALA A 63 26.88 -8.18 -18.92
C ALA A 63 27.76 -9.44 -18.71
N GLN A 64 29.04 -9.26 -18.33
CA GLN A 64 29.94 -10.38 -18.03
C GLN A 64 29.48 -11.13 -16.78
N ALA A 65 29.09 -10.42 -15.72
CA ALA A 65 28.56 -11.04 -14.49
C ALA A 65 27.32 -11.91 -14.77
N ILE A 66 26.40 -11.43 -15.62
CA ILE A 66 25.24 -12.22 -16.06
C ILE A 66 25.69 -13.49 -16.83
N VAL A 67 26.62 -13.35 -17.77
CA VAL A 67 27.15 -14.50 -18.53
C VAL A 67 27.79 -15.51 -17.60
N ASP A 68 28.53 -15.08 -16.58
CA ASP A 68 29.25 -15.97 -15.66
C ASP A 68 28.27 -16.64 -14.69
N SER A 69 27.28 -15.94 -14.14
CA SER A 69 26.26 -16.52 -13.28
C SER A 69 25.45 -17.64 -13.95
N LEU A 70 25.15 -17.49 -15.23
CA LEU A 70 24.45 -18.51 -16.01
C LEU A 70 25.33 -19.72 -16.40
N ARG A 71 26.66 -19.57 -16.33
CA ARG A 71 27.61 -20.68 -16.54
C ARG A 71 27.75 -21.54 -15.30
N GLU A 72 27.80 -20.98 -14.11
CA GLU A 72 27.95 -21.69 -12.84
C GLU A 72 26.80 -22.67 -12.57
N LEU A 73 25.62 -22.38 -13.07
CA LEU A 73 24.44 -23.24 -13.00
C LEU A 73 24.57 -24.55 -13.81
N ARG A 74 25.62 -24.71 -14.63
CA ARG A 74 25.90 -25.91 -15.40
C ARG A 74 27.14 -26.62 -14.86
N HIS A 75 26.95 -27.70 -14.09
CA HIS A 75 27.98 -28.69 -13.78
C HIS A 75 28.44 -29.50 -15.02
N LEU A 76 28.48 -28.89 -16.19
CA LEU A 76 28.90 -29.54 -17.43
C LEU A 76 30.21 -28.91 -17.90
N ASN A 77 31.26 -29.72 -17.79
CA ASN A 77 32.52 -29.55 -18.52
C ASN A 77 32.24 -29.23 -19.99
N VAL A 78 32.24 -27.98 -20.37
CA VAL A 78 32.30 -27.59 -21.76
C VAL A 78 33.36 -26.51 -21.93
N LEU A 79 34.45 -26.97 -22.46
CA LEU A 79 35.40 -26.18 -23.21
C LEU A 79 34.68 -25.05 -24.00
N LEU A 80 34.93 -23.76 -23.62
CA LEU A 80 35.06 -22.69 -24.58
C LEU A 80 33.81 -22.13 -25.27
N ARG A 81 32.78 -21.72 -24.57
CA ARG A 81 31.96 -20.71 -25.22
C ARG A 81 31.98 -19.41 -24.40
N LYS A 82 32.63 -18.37 -24.94
CA LYS A 82 32.76 -17.02 -24.33
C LYS A 82 31.44 -16.25 -24.33
N GLY A 83 30.25 -16.87 -24.23
CA GLY A 83 28.97 -16.21 -24.30
C GLY A 83 27.77 -17.15 -24.07
N LEU A 84 26.55 -16.61 -24.23
CA LEU A 84 25.29 -17.31 -24.06
C LEU A 84 24.86 -18.00 -25.36
N SER A 85 24.46 -19.26 -25.27
CA SER A 85 23.65 -19.93 -26.30
C SER A 85 22.21 -19.40 -26.24
N PHE A 86 21.38 -19.72 -27.25
CA PHE A 86 19.96 -19.33 -27.24
C PHE A 86 19.23 -19.81 -25.97
N GLU A 87 19.49 -21.03 -25.53
CA GLU A 87 18.90 -21.56 -24.30
C GLU A 87 19.36 -20.78 -23.06
N ALA A 88 20.64 -20.39 -22.97
CA ALA A 88 21.14 -19.58 -21.87
C ALA A 88 20.60 -18.15 -21.93
N PHE A 89 20.39 -17.60 -23.13
CA PHE A 89 19.73 -16.33 -23.31
C PHE A 89 18.26 -16.37 -22.85
N LEU A 90 17.51 -17.41 -23.16
CA LEU A 90 16.15 -17.58 -22.61
C LEU A 90 16.16 -17.67 -21.09
N ARG A 91 17.12 -18.37 -20.48
CA ARG A 91 17.28 -18.39 -19.02
C ARG A 91 17.59 -17.03 -18.43
N TYR A 92 18.38 -16.20 -19.13
CA TYR A 92 18.56 -14.81 -18.74
C TYR A 92 17.24 -14.05 -18.78
N LEU A 93 16.49 -14.15 -19.88
CA LEU A 93 15.24 -13.43 -20.05
C LEU A 93 14.20 -13.81 -18.98
N PHE A 94 14.11 -15.10 -18.61
CA PHE A 94 13.22 -15.61 -17.56
C PHE A 94 13.82 -15.54 -16.15
N GLY A 95 15.11 -15.21 -16.02
CA GLY A 95 15.83 -15.24 -14.74
C GLY A 95 15.43 -14.10 -13.78
N ASP A 96 15.72 -14.32 -12.49
CA ASP A 96 15.53 -13.29 -11.46
C ASP A 96 16.48 -12.09 -11.61
N VAL A 97 17.50 -12.19 -12.46
CA VAL A 97 18.39 -11.08 -12.86
C VAL A 97 17.75 -10.09 -13.84
N ASN A 98 16.57 -10.42 -14.37
CA ASN A 98 15.84 -9.61 -15.34
C ASN A 98 14.42 -9.25 -14.85
N PRO A 99 14.26 -8.66 -13.65
CA PRO A 99 12.95 -8.37 -13.07
C PRO A 99 12.26 -7.18 -13.75
N PRO A 100 10.93 -7.04 -13.61
CA PRO A 100 10.18 -5.93 -14.20
C PRO A 100 10.36 -4.59 -13.46
N LEU A 101 10.84 -4.62 -12.22
CA LEU A 101 11.21 -3.46 -11.41
C LEU A 101 12.69 -3.54 -11.06
N SER A 102 13.33 -2.42 -10.82
CA SER A 102 14.75 -2.39 -10.46
C SER A 102 14.95 -2.89 -9.03
N SER A 103 15.61 -4.02 -8.87
CA SER A 103 16.02 -4.53 -7.55
C SER A 103 17.26 -3.83 -6.98
N ASN A 104 18.08 -3.24 -7.84
CA ASN A 104 19.37 -2.65 -7.45
C ASN A 104 19.26 -1.18 -7.06
N GLN A 105 18.14 -0.54 -7.32
CA GLN A 105 17.95 0.89 -7.07
C GLN A 105 17.71 1.20 -5.59
N GLY A 106 17.25 0.21 -4.81
CA GLY A 106 16.92 0.40 -3.40
C GLY A 106 15.88 1.51 -3.19
N VAL A 107 15.99 2.22 -2.07
CA VAL A 107 15.19 3.42 -1.80
C VAL A 107 15.75 4.57 -2.64
N HIS A 108 14.92 5.13 -3.50
CA HIS A 108 15.34 6.15 -4.48
C HIS A 108 14.39 7.35 -4.56
N HIS A 109 13.23 7.29 -3.92
CA HIS A 109 12.42 8.49 -3.74
C HIS A 109 13.11 9.43 -2.75
N ASP A 110 12.95 10.75 -2.96
CA ASP A 110 13.30 11.71 -1.94
C ASP A 110 12.49 11.42 -0.66
N MET A 111 13.19 11.17 0.46
CA MET A 111 12.61 10.79 1.74
C MET A 111 12.66 11.93 2.77
N ASP A 112 13.09 13.12 2.38
CA ASP A 112 13.21 14.30 3.25
C ASP A 112 11.96 15.19 3.30
N ALA A 113 10.93 14.89 2.50
CA ALA A 113 9.65 15.58 2.56
C ALA A 113 8.84 15.16 3.81
N PRO A 114 7.86 15.97 4.26
CA PRO A 114 7.00 15.62 5.40
C PRO A 114 6.24 14.30 5.21
N LEU A 115 5.94 13.57 6.30
CA LEU A 115 5.16 12.31 6.25
C LEU A 115 3.85 12.44 5.47
N SER A 116 3.24 13.63 5.45
CA SER A 116 2.01 13.89 4.67
C SER A 116 2.20 13.76 3.16
N HIS A 117 3.44 13.74 2.67
CA HIS A 117 3.77 13.65 1.25
C HIS A 117 4.00 12.21 0.76
N TYR A 118 3.71 11.19 1.59
CA TYR A 118 3.89 9.78 1.21
C TYR A 118 2.61 8.99 1.34
N PHE A 119 2.41 8.02 0.46
CA PHE A 119 1.57 6.87 0.74
C PHE A 119 2.34 5.95 1.68
N ILE A 120 1.68 5.48 2.73
CA ILE A 120 2.31 4.70 3.81
C ILE A 120 1.64 3.32 3.86
N TYR A 121 2.41 2.27 3.80
CA TYR A 121 1.91 0.90 3.82
C TYR A 121 1.22 0.60 5.15
N THR A 122 -0.11 0.49 5.13
CA THR A 122 -0.95 0.52 6.34
C THR A 122 -1.75 -0.76 6.50
N GLY A 123 -1.60 -1.44 7.64
CA GLY A 123 -2.46 -2.53 8.10
C GLY A 123 -3.69 -2.03 8.86
N HIS A 124 -4.75 -2.83 8.88
CA HIS A 124 -5.95 -2.68 9.70
C HIS A 124 -6.06 -3.89 10.61
N ASN A 125 -6.32 -3.69 11.90
CA ASN A 125 -6.45 -4.75 12.91
C ASN A 125 -5.38 -5.85 12.73
N SER A 126 -4.11 -5.42 12.70
CA SER A 126 -2.98 -6.24 12.28
C SER A 126 -2.69 -7.44 13.20
N TYR A 127 -3.36 -7.53 14.34
CA TYR A 127 -3.29 -8.61 15.32
C TYR A 127 -4.24 -9.78 15.01
N LEU A 128 -5.23 -9.63 14.11
CA LEU A 128 -6.19 -10.68 13.77
C LEU A 128 -5.59 -11.72 12.80
N THR A 129 -5.84 -13.00 13.10
CA THR A 129 -5.37 -14.11 12.28
C THR A 129 -6.27 -14.46 11.10
N GLY A 130 -7.53 -13.99 11.12
CA GLY A 130 -8.55 -14.32 10.12
C GLY A 130 -9.68 -13.29 10.06
N ASN A 131 -10.93 -13.73 10.35
CA ASN A 131 -12.11 -12.87 10.30
C ASN A 131 -12.19 -11.90 11.49
N GLN A 132 -13.09 -10.89 11.40
CA GLN A 132 -13.22 -9.82 12.39
C GLN A 132 -14.04 -10.22 13.64
N ILE A 133 -14.67 -11.38 13.67
CA ILE A 133 -15.65 -11.75 14.71
C ILE A 133 -15.15 -12.83 15.66
N SER A 134 -14.45 -13.84 15.17
CA SER A 134 -14.12 -15.05 15.93
C SER A 134 -12.72 -15.60 15.70
N SER A 135 -11.89 -14.93 14.88
CA SER A 135 -10.50 -15.36 14.73
C SER A 135 -9.65 -14.97 15.94
N ASP A 136 -8.56 -15.68 16.14
CA ASP A 136 -7.62 -15.40 17.23
C ASP A 136 -6.91 -14.05 17.03
N SER A 137 -6.58 -13.41 18.16
CA SER A 137 -5.63 -12.29 18.19
C SER A 137 -4.23 -12.82 18.49
N SER A 138 -3.24 -12.34 17.73
CA SER A 138 -1.85 -12.79 17.84
C SER A 138 -0.86 -11.70 17.37
N ASP A 139 0.37 -11.80 17.83
CA ASP A 139 1.49 -11.01 17.33
C ASP A 139 2.05 -11.53 15.98
N VAL A 140 1.75 -12.77 15.61
CA VAL A 140 2.26 -13.39 14.37
C VAL A 140 1.85 -12.63 13.10
N PRO A 141 0.59 -12.20 12.91
CA PRO A 141 0.22 -11.37 11.77
C PRO A 141 0.94 -10.02 11.75
N ILE A 142 1.23 -9.42 12.92
CA ILE A 142 2.02 -8.18 13.05
C ILE A 142 3.43 -8.40 12.53
N ILE A 143 4.09 -9.49 12.95
CA ILE A 143 5.43 -9.88 12.49
C ILE A 143 5.44 -10.03 10.96
N LYS A 144 4.50 -10.79 10.41
CA LYS A 144 4.39 -11.00 8.96
C LYS A 144 4.16 -9.68 8.20
N ALA A 145 3.32 -8.80 8.71
CA ALA A 145 3.07 -7.49 8.12
C ALA A 145 4.34 -6.63 8.08
N LEU A 146 5.08 -6.55 9.20
CA LEU A 146 6.35 -5.80 9.28
C LEU A 146 7.43 -6.37 8.35
N GLN A 147 7.56 -7.70 8.28
CA GLN A 147 8.48 -8.39 7.37
C GLN A 147 8.14 -8.16 5.91
N ARG A 148 6.86 -7.92 5.59
CA ARG A 148 6.38 -7.56 4.24
C ARG A 148 6.56 -6.08 3.92
N GLY A 149 7.02 -5.26 4.87
CA GLY A 149 7.27 -3.82 4.68
C GLY A 149 6.13 -2.91 5.15
N VAL A 150 5.09 -3.42 5.82
CA VAL A 150 4.04 -2.59 6.43
C VAL A 150 4.66 -1.66 7.48
N ARG A 151 4.25 -0.38 7.47
CA ARG A 151 4.79 0.66 8.35
C ARG A 151 3.76 1.24 9.33
N VAL A 152 2.50 0.83 9.21
CA VAL A 152 1.46 1.24 10.17
C VAL A 152 0.78 0.00 10.72
N ILE A 153 0.85 -0.18 12.03
CA ILE A 153 0.26 -1.27 12.80
C ILE A 153 -0.83 -0.70 13.69
N GLU A 154 -2.01 -1.31 13.69
CA GLU A 154 -3.13 -0.93 14.54
C GLU A 154 -3.31 -1.93 15.66
N LEU A 155 -3.52 -1.42 16.89
CA LEU A 155 -3.75 -2.20 18.10
C LEU A 155 -4.94 -1.61 18.87
N ASP A 156 -6.01 -2.39 19.03
CA ASP A 156 -7.21 -2.02 19.79
C ASP A 156 -7.02 -2.46 21.24
N MET A 157 -6.78 -1.48 22.11
CA MET A 157 -6.43 -1.70 23.51
C MET A 157 -7.67 -1.75 24.40
N TRP A 158 -7.83 -2.83 25.13
CA TRP A 158 -8.91 -3.05 26.07
C TRP A 158 -8.36 -3.47 27.45
N PRO A 159 -9.07 -3.17 28.57
CA PRO A 159 -8.73 -3.77 29.84
C PRO A 159 -8.83 -5.29 29.74
N ASN A 160 -7.87 -6.02 30.35
CA ASN A 160 -8.00 -7.46 30.53
C ASN A 160 -9.17 -7.81 31.46
N SER A 161 -9.47 -9.09 31.63
CA SER A 161 -10.56 -9.57 32.48
C SER A 161 -10.44 -9.14 33.96
N SER A 162 -9.20 -9.00 34.47
CA SER A 162 -8.91 -8.56 35.84
C SER A 162 -8.88 -7.04 35.98
N LYS A 163 -8.90 -6.29 34.86
CA LYS A 163 -8.78 -4.83 34.77
C LYS A 163 -7.46 -4.25 35.34
N ASP A 164 -6.43 -5.05 35.39
CA ASP A 164 -5.10 -4.71 35.89
C ASP A 164 -4.02 -4.71 34.80
N ASP A 165 -4.36 -5.16 33.57
CA ASP A 165 -3.47 -5.19 32.41
C ASP A 165 -4.22 -4.88 31.11
N ILE A 166 -3.49 -4.82 30.00
CA ILE A 166 -4.04 -4.43 28.70
C ILE A 166 -3.96 -5.61 27.72
N ASP A 167 -5.11 -5.94 27.17
CA ASP A 167 -5.29 -6.88 26.08
C ASP A 167 -5.53 -6.15 24.75
N VAL A 168 -5.13 -6.80 23.66
CA VAL A 168 -5.42 -6.39 22.28
C VAL A 168 -6.40 -7.38 21.70
N LEU A 169 -7.58 -6.91 21.33
CA LEU A 169 -8.66 -7.70 20.72
C LEU A 169 -9.62 -6.79 19.96
N HIS A 170 -10.40 -7.35 19.06
CA HIS A 170 -11.48 -6.61 18.39
C HIS A 170 -12.71 -6.54 19.29
N GLY A 171 -12.94 -5.38 19.90
CA GLY A 171 -13.98 -5.16 20.89
C GLY A 171 -15.38 -5.45 20.39
N GLY A 172 -16.24 -5.96 21.30
CA GLY A 172 -17.63 -6.33 20.95
C GLY A 172 -17.76 -7.58 20.08
N THR A 173 -16.71 -8.40 19.98
CA THR A 173 -16.67 -9.65 19.21
C THR A 173 -16.26 -10.84 20.08
N LEU A 174 -16.13 -12.02 19.47
CA LEU A 174 -15.68 -13.25 20.13
C LEU A 174 -14.19 -13.53 19.91
N THR A 175 -13.42 -12.54 19.46
CA THR A 175 -11.97 -12.71 19.22
C THR A 175 -11.24 -12.87 20.56
N PRO A 176 -10.50 -13.99 20.79
CA PRO A 176 -9.66 -14.14 21.98
C PRO A 176 -8.56 -13.08 22.01
N PRO A 177 -8.17 -12.60 23.20
CA PRO A 177 -7.18 -11.53 23.33
C PRO A 177 -5.74 -12.00 23.14
N VAL A 178 -4.86 -11.05 22.80
CA VAL A 178 -3.41 -11.16 22.96
C VAL A 178 -2.91 -10.02 23.85
N GLN A 179 -1.96 -10.28 24.74
CA GLN A 179 -1.41 -9.24 25.62
C GLN A 179 -0.71 -8.13 24.83
N LEU A 180 -0.95 -6.87 25.19
CA LEU A 180 -0.31 -5.71 24.54
C LEU A 180 1.22 -5.81 24.59
N ILE A 181 1.78 -6.19 25.73
CA ILE A 181 3.24 -6.29 25.91
C ILE A 181 3.88 -7.26 24.89
N LYS A 182 3.19 -8.33 24.53
CA LYS A 182 3.66 -9.29 23.51
C LYS A 182 3.69 -8.63 22.14
N CYS A 183 2.64 -7.91 21.76
CA CYS A 183 2.61 -7.16 20.50
C CYS A 183 3.70 -6.10 20.41
N LEU A 184 3.93 -5.32 21.51
CA LEU A 184 4.96 -4.28 21.54
C LEU A 184 6.37 -4.86 21.39
N ARG A 185 6.67 -6.00 22.04
CA ARG A 185 7.97 -6.70 21.90
C ARG A 185 8.19 -7.20 20.48
N SER A 186 7.19 -7.84 19.89
CA SER A 186 7.26 -8.32 18.50
C SER A 186 7.45 -7.18 17.50
N ILE A 187 6.80 -6.03 17.74
CA ILE A 187 7.05 -4.84 16.92
C ILE A 187 8.50 -4.37 17.07
N LYS A 188 9.04 -4.28 18.31
CA LYS A 188 10.44 -3.89 18.55
C LYS A 188 11.43 -4.75 17.77
N GLU A 189 11.25 -6.06 17.80
CA GLU A 189 12.14 -7.03 17.16
C GLU A 189 12.08 -6.97 15.63
N HIS A 190 10.90 -6.71 15.07
CA HIS A 190 10.67 -6.84 13.62
C HIS A 190 10.46 -5.50 12.89
N ALA A 191 10.36 -4.36 13.60
CA ALA A 191 10.05 -3.06 13.01
C ALA A 191 10.98 -2.69 11.84
N PHE A 192 12.27 -3.00 11.95
CA PHE A 192 13.29 -2.53 11.02
C PHE A 192 14.00 -3.65 10.24
N VAL A 193 13.40 -4.84 10.18
CA VAL A 193 13.96 -5.98 9.42
C VAL A 193 13.81 -5.76 7.91
N ALA A 194 12.65 -5.30 7.45
CA ALA A 194 12.38 -5.08 6.03
C ALA A 194 12.71 -3.67 5.55
N SER A 195 12.73 -2.68 6.45
CA SER A 195 12.94 -1.27 6.12
C SER A 195 13.36 -0.49 7.35
N GLU A 196 14.30 0.43 7.22
CA GLU A 196 14.76 1.30 8.31
C GLU A 196 13.82 2.49 8.57
N TYR A 197 12.84 2.72 7.73
CA TYR A 197 11.91 3.84 7.85
C TYR A 197 10.89 3.62 8.97
N PRO A 198 10.33 4.71 9.54
CA PRO A 198 9.60 4.66 10.79
C PRO A 198 8.39 3.72 10.76
N VAL A 199 8.07 3.16 11.92
CA VAL A 199 6.84 2.41 12.16
C VAL A 199 5.88 3.25 13.00
N ILE A 200 4.66 3.42 12.52
CA ILE A 200 3.58 4.11 13.23
C ILE A 200 2.69 3.07 13.90
N ILE A 201 2.54 3.14 15.21
CA ILE A 201 1.55 2.35 15.95
C ILE A 201 0.32 3.21 16.16
N THR A 202 -0.81 2.74 15.62
CA THR A 202 -2.11 3.36 15.86
C THR A 202 -2.78 2.64 17.01
N PHE A 203 -2.98 3.34 18.14
CA PHE A 203 -3.77 2.82 19.24
C PHE A 203 -5.24 3.21 19.08
N GLU A 204 -6.13 2.22 19.15
CA GLU A 204 -7.54 2.42 19.43
C GLU A 204 -7.75 2.25 20.94
N ASP A 205 -8.00 3.38 21.64
CA ASP A 205 -7.89 3.49 23.10
C ASP A 205 -9.27 3.33 23.76
N HIS A 206 -9.51 2.17 24.37
CA HIS A 206 -10.71 1.82 25.17
C HIS A 206 -10.37 1.56 26.64
N ILE A 207 -9.25 2.07 27.14
CA ILE A 207 -8.73 1.79 28.49
C ILE A 207 -8.96 2.94 29.48
N THR A 208 -8.84 2.63 30.76
CA THR A 208 -8.95 3.58 31.88
C THR A 208 -7.69 4.46 32.03
N PRO A 209 -7.74 5.59 32.77
CA PRO A 209 -6.57 6.41 33.04
C PRO A 209 -5.41 5.64 33.67
N ASP A 210 -5.66 4.77 34.65
CA ASP A 210 -4.60 3.97 35.30
C ASP A 210 -3.91 3.03 34.29
N LEU A 211 -4.67 2.42 33.40
CA LEU A 211 -4.11 1.59 32.36
C LEU A 211 -3.36 2.41 31.28
N ARG A 212 -3.73 3.68 31.06
CA ARG A 212 -2.96 4.58 30.18
C ARG A 212 -1.57 4.86 30.76
N ALA A 213 -1.45 5.06 32.09
CA ALA A 213 -0.15 5.19 32.75
C ALA A 213 0.70 3.94 32.54
N LYS A 214 0.10 2.74 32.68
CA LYS A 214 0.78 1.47 32.42
C LYS A 214 1.21 1.32 30.96
N VAL A 215 0.39 1.73 29.99
CA VAL A 215 0.78 1.76 28.55
C VAL A 215 1.97 2.69 28.35
N ALA A 216 1.95 3.89 28.97
CA ALA A 216 3.05 4.85 28.85
C ALA A 216 4.36 4.26 29.36
N GLU A 217 4.32 3.60 30.50
CA GLU A 217 5.48 2.91 31.07
C GLU A 217 5.96 1.79 30.14
N MET A 218 5.08 0.88 29.69
CA MET A 218 5.43 -0.23 28.81
C MET A 218 6.08 0.24 27.50
N VAL A 219 5.46 1.23 26.84
CA VAL A 219 5.95 1.77 25.56
C VAL A 219 7.33 2.39 25.73
N THR A 220 7.51 3.19 26.79
CA THR A 220 8.79 3.84 27.07
C THR A 220 9.88 2.83 27.42
N GLN A 221 9.59 1.84 28.27
CA GLN A 221 10.57 0.81 28.65
C GLN A 221 10.95 -0.09 27.47
N ILE A 222 9.98 -0.47 26.65
CA ILE A 222 10.23 -1.39 25.53
C ILE A 222 11.00 -0.68 24.42
N TYR A 223 10.58 0.51 24.01
CA TYR A 223 11.15 1.17 22.83
C TYR A 223 12.35 2.08 23.16
N GLY A 224 12.39 2.69 24.35
CA GLY A 224 13.52 3.56 24.74
C GLY A 224 13.84 4.60 23.67
N ASP A 225 15.09 4.63 23.21
CA ASP A 225 15.58 5.57 22.20
C ASP A 225 14.93 5.40 20.81
N MET A 226 14.28 4.28 20.54
CA MET A 226 13.53 4.09 19.30
C MET A 226 12.21 4.88 19.27
N LEU A 227 11.69 5.27 20.45
CA LEU A 227 10.44 6.01 20.53
C LEU A 227 10.64 7.47 20.10
N PHE A 228 9.81 7.94 19.18
CA PHE A 228 9.76 9.36 18.83
C PHE A 228 8.73 10.08 19.69
N CYS A 229 9.20 10.93 20.57
CA CYS A 229 8.39 11.85 21.35
C CYS A 229 8.72 13.28 20.89
N PRO A 230 7.76 14.04 20.33
CA PRO A 230 8.02 15.41 19.92
C PRO A 230 8.29 16.30 21.15
N GLU A 231 9.21 17.25 21.02
CA GLU A 231 9.51 18.25 22.07
C GLU A 231 8.37 19.26 22.27
N VAL A 232 7.53 19.42 21.25
CA VAL A 232 6.37 20.33 21.24
C VAL A 232 5.07 19.55 21.37
N GLU A 233 4.11 20.12 22.04
CA GLU A 233 2.80 19.49 22.28
C GLU A 233 2.03 19.19 20.97
N CYS A 234 2.19 20.02 19.95
CA CYS A 234 1.59 19.81 18.62
C CYS A 234 2.59 20.17 17.53
N LEU A 235 2.76 19.27 16.57
CA LEU A 235 3.57 19.52 15.40
C LEU A 235 2.88 20.51 14.45
N LYS A 236 3.61 21.50 13.95
CA LYS A 236 3.15 22.40 12.87
C LYS A 236 3.28 21.75 11.50
N GLU A 237 4.25 20.86 11.35
CA GLU A 237 4.51 20.05 10.17
C GLU A 237 4.99 18.68 10.62
N PHE A 238 4.68 17.64 9.86
CA PHE A 238 5.21 16.30 10.14
C PHE A 238 6.70 16.23 9.78
N PRO A 239 7.53 15.58 10.60
CA PRO A 239 8.90 15.28 10.21
C PRO A 239 8.96 14.35 8.99
N SER A 240 10.11 14.28 8.34
CA SER A 240 10.34 13.42 7.19
C SER A 240 10.58 11.96 7.60
N PRO A 241 10.28 10.98 6.71
CA PRO A 241 10.66 9.60 6.94
C PRO A 241 12.17 9.43 7.18
N GLU A 242 13.01 10.21 6.50
CA GLU A 242 14.48 10.17 6.66
C GLU A 242 14.91 10.56 8.06
N SER A 243 14.37 11.67 8.60
CA SER A 243 14.69 12.14 9.97
C SER A 243 14.18 11.18 11.05
N LEU A 244 13.23 10.32 10.71
CA LEU A 244 12.60 9.35 11.61
C LEU A 244 13.09 7.91 11.40
N LYS A 245 14.19 7.70 10.69
CA LYS A 245 14.77 6.36 10.55
C LYS A 245 14.95 5.69 11.91
N LYS A 246 14.61 4.40 11.97
CA LYS A 246 14.67 3.56 13.17
C LYS A 246 13.86 4.11 14.36
N ARG A 247 12.82 4.93 14.09
CA ARG A 247 11.90 5.44 15.10
C ARG A 247 10.55 4.75 15.06
N ILE A 248 9.96 4.60 16.24
CA ILE A 248 8.59 4.16 16.45
C ILE A 248 7.74 5.35 16.89
N ILE A 249 6.60 5.54 16.25
CA ILE A 249 5.74 6.70 16.41
C ILE A 249 4.38 6.24 16.92
N VAL A 250 3.89 6.83 18.00
CA VAL A 250 2.55 6.56 18.51
C VAL A 250 1.54 7.55 17.91
N SER A 251 0.44 7.01 17.41
CA SER A 251 -0.68 7.78 16.88
C SER A 251 -1.98 7.33 17.52
N THR A 252 -2.60 8.21 18.29
CA THR A 252 -3.91 7.95 18.91
C THR A 252 -4.68 9.24 19.11
N LYS A 253 -5.92 9.13 19.57
CA LYS A 253 -6.74 10.24 19.98
C LYS A 253 -6.36 10.66 21.40
N PRO A 254 -6.01 11.92 21.64
CA PRO A 254 -5.77 12.39 22.99
C PRO A 254 -7.01 12.21 23.89
N PRO A 255 -6.86 11.98 25.21
CA PRO A 255 -7.97 11.86 26.15
C PRO A 255 -8.91 13.07 26.08
N LYS A 256 -10.23 12.84 26.24
CA LYS A 256 -11.26 13.91 26.14
C LYS A 256 -10.94 15.11 27.06
N LYS A 257 -10.62 14.86 28.32
CA LYS A 257 -10.31 15.90 29.32
C LYS A 257 -9.10 16.77 28.92
N TYR A 258 -8.10 16.16 28.29
CA TYR A 258 -6.97 16.91 27.74
C TYR A 258 -7.42 17.85 26.60
N ILE A 259 -8.28 17.39 25.70
CA ILE A 259 -8.81 18.21 24.60
C ILE A 259 -9.62 19.39 25.15
N GLU A 260 -10.47 19.15 26.14
CA GLU A 260 -11.30 20.15 26.81
C GLU A 260 -10.43 21.23 27.51
N ALA A 261 -9.38 20.80 28.24
CA ALA A 261 -8.44 21.72 28.86
C ALA A 261 -7.69 22.58 27.82
N GLN A 262 -7.34 22.02 26.68
CA GLN A 262 -6.71 22.76 25.57
C GLN A 262 -7.68 23.78 24.95
N GLU A 263 -8.94 23.42 24.73
CA GLU A 263 -9.96 24.32 24.20
C GLU A 263 -10.23 25.53 25.14
N ILE A 264 -10.21 25.30 26.45
CA ILE A 264 -10.33 26.34 27.46
C ILE A 264 -9.12 27.30 27.38
N ARG A 265 -7.89 26.78 27.35
CA ARG A 265 -6.67 27.57 27.23
C ARG A 265 -6.66 28.45 25.96
N VAL A 266 -7.05 27.87 24.82
CA VAL A 266 -7.12 28.62 23.56
C VAL A 266 -8.12 29.78 23.67
N LYS A 267 -9.33 29.52 24.23
CA LYS A 267 -10.34 30.58 24.45
C LYS A 267 -9.86 31.69 25.39
N GLU A 268 -9.10 31.34 26.42
CA GLU A 268 -8.51 32.29 27.35
C GLU A 268 -7.46 33.18 26.67
N ILE A 269 -6.57 32.58 25.87
CA ILE A 269 -5.55 33.29 25.09
C ILE A 269 -6.21 34.24 24.06
N GLU A 270 -7.24 33.76 23.34
CA GLU A 270 -7.99 34.60 22.40
C GLU A 270 -8.70 35.78 23.12
N LYS A 271 -9.24 35.52 24.32
CA LYS A 271 -9.88 36.56 25.14
C LYS A 271 -8.87 37.60 25.64
N GLN A 272 -7.66 37.14 26.01
CA GLN A 272 -6.57 38.05 26.41
C GLN A 272 -6.05 38.88 25.24
N LYS A 273 -5.88 38.26 24.03
CA LYS A 273 -5.50 38.99 22.81
C LYS A 273 -6.54 40.07 22.44
N ARG A 274 -7.83 39.73 22.46
CA ARG A 274 -8.88 40.71 22.19
C ARG A 274 -8.94 41.85 23.22
N LYS A 275 -8.61 41.54 24.50
CA LYS A 275 -8.48 42.60 25.52
C LYS A 275 -7.27 43.50 25.24
N ALA A 276 -6.11 42.93 24.89
CA ALA A 276 -4.93 43.72 24.55
C ALA A 276 -5.16 44.60 23.31
N GLU A 277 -5.83 44.08 22.27
CA GLU A 277 -6.20 44.85 21.07
C GLU A 277 -7.22 45.98 21.37
N THR A 278 -8.18 45.72 22.28
CA THR A 278 -9.14 46.77 22.71
C THR A 278 -8.49 47.81 23.62
N ASP A 279 -7.48 47.46 24.41
CA ASP A 279 -6.74 48.41 25.24
C ASP A 279 -5.76 49.28 24.40
N GLU A 280 -5.23 48.75 23.28
CA GLU A 280 -4.46 49.54 22.30
C GLU A 280 -5.36 50.46 21.43
N GLU A 281 -6.58 50.03 21.04
CA GLU A 281 -7.55 50.87 20.33
C GLU A 281 -8.21 51.95 21.21
N ALA A 282 -8.34 51.69 22.52
CA ALA A 282 -8.87 52.68 23.48
C ALA A 282 -7.95 53.88 23.71
N SER A 283 -6.67 53.81 23.30
CA SER A 283 -5.74 54.95 23.32
C SER A 283 -5.77 55.81 22.05
N GLY A 284 -6.62 55.53 21.07
CA GLY A 284 -6.72 56.24 19.79
C GLY A 284 -8.12 56.34 19.22
N LYS A 285 -8.84 57.42 19.59
CA LYS A 285 -9.95 58.06 18.86
C LYS A 285 -11.35 57.49 18.87
N GLU A 286 -12.19 58.43 19.28
CA GLU A 286 -13.64 58.59 19.13
C GLU A 286 -14.23 58.30 17.74
N SER A 287 -15.50 57.86 17.82
CA SER A 287 -16.66 58.08 16.92
C SER A 287 -16.72 57.36 15.56
N SER A 288 -17.69 56.52 15.41
CA SER A 288 -19.00 56.78 14.82
C SER A 288 -19.84 55.51 14.64
N GLN A 289 -21.10 55.65 14.96
CA GLN A 289 -22.21 54.71 14.77
C GLN A 289 -22.49 54.45 13.29
N LEU A 290 -23.00 53.27 12.95
CA LEU A 290 -24.33 53.09 12.33
C LEU A 290 -24.60 51.60 12.00
N GLU A 291 -25.71 51.24 12.45
CA GLU A 291 -26.73 50.21 12.24
C GLU A 291 -26.78 49.41 10.91
N GLY A 292 -27.38 48.24 11.08
CA GLY A 292 -28.31 47.59 10.12
C GLY A 292 -27.83 46.24 9.61
N GLY A 293 -28.45 45.17 9.97
CA GLY A 293 -29.70 44.61 9.58
C GLY A 293 -29.57 43.20 9.08
N ASP A 294 -30.05 42.28 9.83
CA ASP A 294 -30.90 41.11 9.52
C ASP A 294 -30.77 40.37 8.19
N SER A 295 -30.57 39.05 8.23
CA SER A 295 -31.61 38.08 7.89
C SER A 295 -31.10 36.63 7.93
N ALA A 296 -31.92 35.86 8.61
CA ALA A 296 -31.84 34.41 8.72
C ALA A 296 -32.29 33.72 7.43
N ALA A 297 -31.68 32.56 7.13
CA ALA A 297 -32.36 31.50 6.40
C ALA A 297 -31.85 30.14 6.95
N GLY A 298 -32.80 29.41 7.51
CA GLY A 298 -32.58 28.06 8.01
C GLY A 298 -32.40 27.04 6.88
N ASP A 299 -31.70 25.99 7.17
CA ASP A 299 -31.82 24.76 6.43
C ASP A 299 -31.77 23.54 7.36
N SER A 300 -32.59 22.60 6.98
CA SER A 300 -33.13 21.45 7.62
C SER A 300 -32.10 20.46 8.17
N SER A 301 -32.41 19.95 9.35
CA SER A 301 -31.82 18.85 10.06
C SER A 301 -32.05 17.52 9.34
N GLU A 302 -30.98 16.79 9.03
CA GLU A 302 -31.00 15.35 8.88
C GLU A 302 -30.33 14.72 10.10
N SER A 303 -31.07 13.84 10.77
CA SER A 303 -30.71 13.13 11.98
C SER A 303 -29.66 12.05 11.67
N ASP A 304 -28.47 12.21 12.22
CA ASP A 304 -27.50 11.13 12.38
C ASP A 304 -27.81 10.43 13.72
N GLU A 305 -27.99 9.11 13.66
CA GLU A 305 -28.17 8.27 14.84
C GLU A 305 -27.04 8.48 15.85
N GLU A 306 -27.41 8.98 17.01
CA GLU A 306 -26.52 9.23 18.14
C GLU A 306 -26.28 7.94 18.93
N ASP A 307 -25.01 7.61 19.13
CA ASP A 307 -24.58 6.76 20.24
C ASP A 307 -24.82 7.54 21.55
N ASN A 308 -25.72 7.03 22.36
CA ASN A 308 -26.10 7.56 23.67
C ASN A 308 -24.90 7.77 24.57
N ASN A 309 -24.67 9.00 25.00
CA ASN A 309 -23.92 9.31 26.22
C ASN A 309 -24.79 10.14 27.17
N HIS A 310 -24.98 9.61 28.35
CA HIS A 310 -25.60 10.25 29.49
C HIS A 310 -24.96 11.61 29.79
N GLU A 311 -25.80 12.61 29.98
CA GLU A 311 -25.44 13.89 30.60
C GLU A 311 -25.21 13.70 32.09
N GLU A 312 -24.03 14.05 32.60
CA GLU A 312 -23.76 14.25 34.01
C GLU A 312 -23.45 15.72 34.29
N LEU A 313 -24.05 16.21 35.39
CA LEU A 313 -24.06 17.58 35.89
C LEU A 313 -22.70 18.05 36.48
N PRO A 314 -22.46 19.37 36.70
CA PRO A 314 -21.14 19.94 36.92
C PRO A 314 -20.74 20.05 38.41
N GLU A 315 -20.03 19.05 38.93
CA GLU A 315 -19.29 19.12 40.21
C GLU A 315 -17.86 18.61 40.13
N GLU A 316 -17.15 18.79 39.01
CA GLU A 316 -15.91 18.02 38.75
C GLU A 316 -14.70 18.82 38.26
N SER A 317 -14.51 20.09 38.62
CA SER A 317 -13.32 20.83 38.12
C SER A 317 -11.99 20.32 38.75
N GLU A 318 -11.99 19.79 39.97
CA GLU A 318 -10.77 19.28 40.63
C GLU A 318 -10.51 17.79 40.37
N LYS A 319 -11.54 16.96 40.17
CA LYS A 319 -11.40 15.56 39.74
C LYS A 319 -10.95 15.48 38.26
N ALA A 320 -11.32 16.46 37.44
CA ALA A 320 -10.98 16.49 36.01
C ALA A 320 -9.48 16.56 35.73
N GLN A 321 -8.69 17.19 36.61
CA GLN A 321 -7.23 17.29 36.43
C GLN A 321 -6.50 15.99 36.75
N ARG A 322 -7.06 15.09 37.57
CA ARG A 322 -6.43 13.81 37.98
C ARG A 322 -6.54 12.69 36.93
N ASP A 323 -7.39 12.85 35.92
CA ASP A 323 -7.65 11.80 34.91
C ASP A 323 -6.82 11.98 33.61
N VAL A 324 -6.04 13.06 33.49
CA VAL A 324 -5.09 13.25 32.40
C VAL A 324 -3.76 12.67 32.82
N VAL A 325 -3.29 11.61 32.15
CA VAL A 325 -1.98 10.99 32.33
C VAL A 325 -0.99 11.72 31.42
N PRO A 326 -0.15 12.63 31.92
CA PRO A 326 0.74 13.45 31.09
C PRO A 326 1.74 12.60 30.30
N GLU A 327 2.22 11.50 30.91
CA GLU A 327 3.17 10.57 30.31
C GLU A 327 2.56 9.89 29.07
N TYR A 328 1.28 9.53 29.12
CA TYR A 328 0.57 8.95 27.98
C TYR A 328 0.35 9.97 26.86
N VAL A 329 -0.02 11.20 27.21
CA VAL A 329 -0.21 12.27 26.22
C VAL A 329 1.11 12.59 25.52
N ARG A 330 2.23 12.59 26.24
CA ARG A 330 3.57 12.84 25.70
C ARG A 330 4.02 11.79 24.67
N LEU A 331 3.49 10.57 24.72
CA LEU A 331 3.76 9.55 23.71
C LEU A 331 3.15 9.89 22.35
N ILE A 332 2.08 10.69 22.34
CA ILE A 332 1.26 10.89 21.13
C ILE A 332 1.96 11.87 20.20
N ALA A 333 2.71 11.36 19.26
CA ALA A 333 3.36 12.18 18.24
C ALA A 333 2.41 12.59 17.09
N ILE A 334 1.41 11.76 16.78
CA ILE A 334 0.41 12.03 15.75
C ILE A 334 -0.98 12.04 16.41
N HIS A 335 -1.53 13.24 16.59
CA HIS A 335 -2.83 13.43 17.19
C HIS A 335 -3.96 13.06 16.22
N ALA A 336 -4.73 12.03 16.52
CA ALA A 336 -5.97 11.74 15.82
C ALA A 336 -7.09 12.66 16.28
N VAL A 337 -7.87 13.21 15.33
CA VAL A 337 -8.96 14.12 15.62
C VAL A 337 -10.30 13.53 15.21
N LYS A 338 -11.32 13.77 16.06
CA LYS A 338 -12.73 13.59 15.71
C LYS A 338 -13.38 14.97 15.87
N ARG A 339 -13.80 15.56 14.77
CA ARG A 339 -14.46 16.88 14.80
C ARG A 339 -15.97 16.68 14.86
N LYS A 340 -16.67 17.57 15.57
CA LYS A 340 -18.13 17.64 15.56
C LYS A 340 -18.58 18.41 14.31
N GLY A 341 -19.75 18.07 13.74
CA GLY A 341 -20.33 18.71 12.56
C GLY A 341 -20.14 17.94 11.25
N GLY A 342 -20.60 18.50 10.15
CA GLY A 342 -20.61 17.85 8.84
C GLY A 342 -19.22 17.61 8.25
N LEU A 343 -19.15 16.83 7.16
CA LEU A 343 -17.90 16.42 6.48
C LEU A 343 -16.95 17.58 6.14
N LYS A 344 -17.48 18.76 5.81
CA LYS A 344 -16.68 19.96 5.54
C LYS A 344 -15.85 20.39 6.75
N ASN A 345 -16.40 20.27 7.97
CA ASN A 345 -15.66 20.58 9.20
C ASN A 345 -14.55 19.56 9.50
N TYR A 346 -14.70 18.29 9.09
CA TYR A 346 -13.65 17.30 9.24
C TYR A 346 -12.39 17.64 8.41
N LEU A 347 -12.59 18.23 7.23
CA LEU A 347 -11.51 18.57 6.29
C LEU A 347 -10.91 19.97 6.53
N ARG A 348 -11.32 20.67 7.58
CA ARG A 348 -10.77 21.99 7.92
C ARG A 348 -9.30 21.88 8.34
N ILE A 349 -8.44 22.63 7.66
CA ILE A 349 -7.00 22.71 7.95
C ILE A 349 -6.78 23.71 9.07
N ASN A 350 -5.96 23.33 10.06
CA ASN A 350 -5.44 24.25 11.07
C ASN A 350 -4.03 24.68 10.65
N PRO A 351 -3.73 25.98 10.53
CA PRO A 351 -2.40 26.42 10.13
C PRO A 351 -1.31 26.13 11.18
N ASP A 352 -1.68 26.02 12.46
CA ASP A 352 -0.74 25.91 13.58
C ASP A 352 -0.44 24.47 13.99
N LYS A 353 -1.23 23.50 13.51
CA LYS A 353 -1.02 22.09 13.85
C LYS A 353 -1.43 21.13 12.75
N VAL A 354 -0.66 20.06 12.61
CA VAL A 354 -1.01 18.92 11.77
C VAL A 354 -1.67 17.81 12.58
N THR A 355 -2.59 17.09 11.96
CA THR A 355 -3.40 16.06 12.62
C THR A 355 -3.64 14.87 11.70
N ARG A 356 -4.12 13.77 12.28
CA ARG A 356 -4.64 12.63 11.53
C ARG A 356 -6.16 12.55 11.63
N LEU A 357 -6.84 12.53 10.49
CA LEU A 357 -8.25 12.20 10.38
C LEU A 357 -8.41 10.72 10.00
N SER A 358 -9.37 10.02 10.62
CA SER A 358 -9.72 8.64 10.26
C SER A 358 -11.18 8.57 9.81
N LEU A 359 -11.42 7.95 8.63
CA LEU A 359 -12.74 7.75 8.05
C LEU A 359 -12.87 6.29 7.61
N ASN A 360 -14.03 5.67 7.87
CA ASN A 360 -14.32 4.41 7.22
C ASN A 360 -14.54 4.61 5.71
N GLU A 361 -14.43 3.56 4.91
CA GLU A 361 -14.54 3.61 3.45
C GLU A 361 -15.81 4.34 2.96
N GLN A 362 -16.97 4.13 3.61
CA GLN A 362 -18.24 4.74 3.21
C GLN A 362 -18.29 6.25 3.49
N LYS A 363 -17.80 6.68 4.68
CA LYS A 363 -17.68 8.10 5.02
C LYS A 363 -16.68 8.80 4.09
N PHE A 364 -15.59 8.10 3.77
CA PHE A 364 -14.61 8.59 2.81
C PHE A 364 -15.18 8.74 1.39
N GLU A 365 -15.94 7.74 0.89
CA GLU A 365 -16.62 7.84 -0.41
C GLU A 365 -17.56 9.03 -0.48
N LYS A 366 -18.37 9.27 0.59
CA LYS A 366 -19.24 10.45 0.70
C LYS A 366 -18.43 11.75 0.74
N ALA A 367 -17.29 11.77 1.46
CA ALA A 367 -16.42 12.93 1.56
C ALA A 367 -15.85 13.33 0.20
N VAL A 368 -15.27 12.39 -0.54
CA VAL A 368 -14.66 12.68 -1.85
C VAL A 368 -15.70 12.96 -2.96
N ALA A 369 -16.91 12.43 -2.81
CA ALA A 369 -18.00 12.73 -3.74
C ALA A 369 -18.45 14.18 -3.66
N ARG A 370 -18.49 14.77 -2.45
CA ARG A 370 -18.99 16.14 -2.19
C ARG A 370 -17.86 17.17 -2.03
N HIS A 371 -16.70 16.75 -1.49
CA HIS A 371 -15.59 17.60 -1.06
C HIS A 371 -14.22 17.07 -1.54
N GLY A 372 -14.15 16.61 -2.79
CA GLY A 372 -12.92 16.00 -3.33
C GLY A 372 -11.72 16.94 -3.31
N LYS A 373 -11.88 18.18 -3.76
CA LYS A 373 -10.84 19.20 -3.72
C LYS A 373 -10.37 19.52 -2.29
N ASP A 374 -11.31 19.64 -1.34
CA ASP A 374 -10.97 19.89 0.07
C ASP A 374 -10.24 18.70 0.70
N THR A 375 -10.60 17.48 0.28
CA THR A 375 -9.91 16.25 0.71
C THR A 375 -8.45 16.27 0.26
N ILE A 376 -8.16 16.63 -0.99
CA ILE A 376 -6.78 16.72 -1.50
C ILE A 376 -6.02 17.84 -0.77
N ARG A 377 -6.59 19.03 -0.61
CA ARG A 377 -5.96 20.10 0.18
C ARG A 377 -5.64 19.65 1.61
N PHE A 378 -6.56 18.93 2.24
CA PHE A 378 -6.34 18.39 3.59
C PHE A 378 -5.14 17.42 3.61
N THR A 379 -5.06 16.51 2.63
CA THR A 379 -4.00 15.49 2.56
C THR A 379 -2.64 16.04 2.14
N GLN A 380 -2.54 17.25 1.62
CA GLN A 380 -1.26 17.91 1.36
C GLN A 380 -0.49 18.18 2.65
N ARG A 381 -1.19 18.40 3.76
CA ARG A 381 -0.59 18.79 5.03
C ARG A 381 -0.87 17.82 6.18
N ASN A 382 -2.07 17.25 6.22
CA ASN A 382 -2.55 16.37 7.28
C ASN A 382 -2.55 14.92 6.82
N LEU A 383 -2.53 13.98 7.78
CA LEU A 383 -2.69 12.56 7.49
C LEU A 383 -4.17 12.18 7.43
N LEU A 384 -4.52 11.44 6.38
CA LEU A 384 -5.85 10.86 6.24
C LEU A 384 -5.72 9.33 6.24
N ARG A 385 -6.39 8.71 7.21
CA ARG A 385 -6.53 7.25 7.30
C ARG A 385 -7.91 6.84 6.82
N VAL A 386 -7.95 5.89 5.87
CA VAL A 386 -9.19 5.25 5.42
C VAL A 386 -9.14 3.79 5.85
N PHE A 387 -10.24 3.27 6.40
CA PHE A 387 -10.30 1.91 6.91
C PHE A 387 -11.58 1.18 6.48
N PRO A 388 -11.60 -0.17 6.49
CA PRO A 388 -12.75 -0.96 6.08
C PRO A 388 -13.99 -0.66 6.93
N LYS A 389 -15.18 -0.79 6.35
CA LYS A 389 -16.44 -0.67 7.10
C LYS A 389 -16.66 -1.90 8.00
N ALA A 390 -17.35 -1.73 9.12
CA ALA A 390 -17.61 -2.80 10.10
C ALA A 390 -18.31 -4.04 9.53
N THR A 391 -19.08 -3.90 8.43
CA THR A 391 -19.76 -5.06 7.80
C THR A 391 -18.83 -5.99 7.01
N ARG A 392 -17.53 -5.70 6.93
CA ARG A 392 -16.53 -6.61 6.35
C ARG A 392 -16.02 -7.62 7.37
N ILE A 393 -16.96 -8.36 7.93
CA ILE A 393 -16.71 -9.33 9.01
C ILE A 393 -15.78 -10.47 8.60
N ASP A 394 -15.68 -10.77 7.31
CA ASP A 394 -14.80 -11.76 6.68
C ASP A 394 -13.37 -11.25 6.44
N SER A 395 -13.03 -10.06 6.93
CA SER A 395 -11.77 -9.36 6.65
C SER A 395 -11.53 -9.06 5.16
N SER A 396 -12.59 -8.99 4.35
CA SER A 396 -12.46 -8.52 2.96
C SER A 396 -12.04 -7.05 2.90
N ASN A 397 -11.47 -6.64 1.78
CA ASN A 397 -10.89 -5.32 1.60
C ASN A 397 -11.63 -4.49 0.54
N TYR A 398 -11.71 -3.17 0.76
CA TYR A 398 -12.20 -2.21 -0.23
C TYR A 398 -11.11 -1.85 -1.23
N ASN A 399 -11.49 -1.21 -2.34
CA ASN A 399 -10.54 -0.81 -3.38
C ASN A 399 -9.66 0.37 -2.91
N PRO A 400 -8.33 0.17 -2.72
CA PRO A 400 -7.43 1.20 -2.19
C PRO A 400 -7.22 2.38 -3.14
N MET A 401 -7.44 2.19 -4.44
CA MET A 401 -7.23 3.22 -5.46
C MET A 401 -8.00 4.50 -5.17
N LEU A 402 -9.20 4.39 -4.57
CA LEU A 402 -9.98 5.58 -4.23
C LEU A 402 -9.23 6.46 -3.21
N GLY A 403 -8.63 5.84 -2.18
CA GLY A 403 -7.84 6.56 -1.18
C GLY A 403 -6.65 7.28 -1.80
N TRP A 404 -5.87 6.59 -2.61
CA TRP A 404 -4.65 7.14 -3.21
C TRP A 404 -4.93 8.25 -4.21
N ARG A 405 -6.01 8.16 -5.00
CA ARG A 405 -6.41 9.22 -5.95
C ARG A 405 -6.70 10.56 -5.28
N TYR A 406 -7.13 10.54 -4.02
CA TYR A 406 -7.38 11.73 -3.22
C TYR A 406 -6.29 12.00 -2.17
N GLY A 407 -5.12 11.38 -2.33
CA GLY A 407 -3.93 11.66 -1.54
C GLY A 407 -3.95 11.08 -0.12
N ALA A 408 -4.88 10.17 0.23
CA ALA A 408 -4.89 9.52 1.53
C ALA A 408 -3.60 8.73 1.74
N GLN A 409 -2.88 9.04 2.83
CA GLN A 409 -1.59 8.42 3.14
C GLN A 409 -1.76 7.01 3.67
N MET A 410 -2.74 6.82 4.57
CA MET A 410 -2.91 5.60 5.35
C MET A 410 -4.18 4.87 4.88
N VAL A 411 -4.10 4.19 3.75
CA VAL A 411 -5.19 3.34 3.23
C VAL A 411 -5.06 1.98 3.90
N ALA A 412 -5.80 1.79 5.00
CA ALA A 412 -5.66 0.60 5.85
C ALA A 412 -6.42 -0.59 5.28
N LEU A 413 -5.75 -1.74 5.14
CA LEU A 413 -6.33 -3.00 4.69
C LEU A 413 -6.04 -4.14 5.68
N ASN A 414 -6.94 -5.11 5.70
CA ASN A 414 -6.77 -6.37 6.41
C ASN A 414 -5.69 -7.20 5.71
N MET A 415 -4.48 -7.24 6.29
CA MET A 415 -3.32 -7.89 5.68
C MET A 415 -3.42 -9.42 5.69
N GLN A 416 -4.23 -9.99 6.58
CA GLN A 416 -4.59 -11.41 6.65
C GLN A 416 -5.65 -11.82 5.61
N GLY A 417 -6.27 -10.85 4.93
CA GLY A 417 -7.22 -11.08 3.85
C GLY A 417 -6.54 -11.53 2.55
N HIS A 418 -7.33 -11.63 1.51
CA HIS A 418 -6.88 -11.98 0.16
C HIS A 418 -7.65 -11.21 -0.91
N GLY A 419 -7.25 -11.38 -2.16
CA GLY A 419 -7.97 -10.86 -3.33
C GLY A 419 -7.47 -9.52 -3.85
N LYS A 420 -8.19 -9.02 -4.86
CA LYS A 420 -7.73 -7.96 -5.79
C LYS A 420 -7.33 -6.64 -5.12
N SER A 421 -7.99 -6.26 -4.03
CA SER A 421 -7.66 -5.03 -3.29
C SER A 421 -6.31 -5.14 -2.58
N LEU A 422 -6.04 -6.30 -1.98
CA LEU A 422 -4.76 -6.56 -1.33
C LEU A 422 -3.62 -6.69 -2.36
N TRP A 423 -3.89 -7.27 -3.55
CA TRP A 423 -2.90 -7.31 -4.63
C TRP A 423 -2.48 -5.92 -5.11
N LEU A 424 -3.44 -4.97 -5.21
CA LEU A 424 -3.14 -3.57 -5.52
C LEU A 424 -2.28 -2.93 -4.43
N MET A 425 -2.58 -3.21 -3.14
CA MET A 425 -1.78 -2.75 -2.02
C MET A 425 -0.34 -3.26 -2.11
N HIS A 426 -0.15 -4.56 -2.31
CA HIS A 426 1.19 -5.13 -2.50
C HIS A 426 1.90 -4.52 -3.71
N GLY A 427 1.16 -4.29 -4.82
CA GLY A 427 1.71 -3.66 -6.02
C GLY A 427 2.20 -2.24 -5.79
N MET A 428 1.42 -1.40 -5.10
CA MET A 428 1.80 -0.03 -4.76
C MET A 428 3.13 0.00 -3.99
N PHE A 429 3.25 -0.84 -2.96
CA PHE A 429 4.40 -0.81 -2.07
C PHE A 429 5.58 -1.69 -2.49
N ARG A 430 5.58 -2.19 -3.75
CA ARG A 430 6.80 -2.65 -4.43
C ARG A 430 7.65 -1.49 -4.92
N ALA A 431 7.07 -0.32 -5.09
CA ALA A 431 7.78 0.90 -5.43
C ALA A 431 8.78 1.31 -4.34
N ASN A 432 9.73 2.15 -4.73
CA ASN A 432 10.73 2.73 -3.83
C ASN A 432 11.51 1.69 -3.02
N GLY A 433 11.95 0.62 -3.67
CA GLY A 433 12.71 -0.45 -3.03
C GLY A 433 11.92 -1.26 -1.99
N GLY A 434 10.58 -1.16 -1.96
CA GLY A 434 9.73 -1.88 -1.01
C GLY A 434 9.81 -1.37 0.42
N CYS A 435 10.29 -0.15 0.64
CA CYS A 435 10.53 0.41 1.99
C CYS A 435 9.25 0.75 2.78
N GLY A 436 8.06 0.62 2.16
CA GLY A 436 6.77 0.89 2.79
C GLY A 436 6.33 2.36 2.75
N TYR A 437 7.12 3.23 2.12
CA TYR A 437 6.82 4.63 1.86
C TYR A 437 6.97 4.92 0.37
N VAL A 438 5.93 5.44 -0.26
CA VAL A 438 5.94 5.84 -1.67
C VAL A 438 5.59 7.31 -1.76
N LYS A 439 6.52 8.13 -2.28
CA LYS A 439 6.29 9.56 -2.42
C LYS A 439 5.11 9.82 -3.35
N LYS A 440 4.21 10.71 -2.95
CA LYS A 440 3.06 11.10 -3.77
C LYS A 440 3.52 11.84 -5.02
N PRO A 441 2.78 11.75 -6.11
CA PRO A 441 2.97 12.65 -7.26
C PRO A 441 2.80 14.13 -6.85
N GLU A 442 3.52 15.02 -7.51
CA GLU A 442 3.57 16.45 -7.14
C GLU A 442 2.19 17.11 -7.09
N PHE A 443 1.30 16.76 -8.03
CA PHE A 443 -0.06 17.31 -8.09
C PHE A 443 -0.96 16.89 -6.90
N LEU A 444 -0.55 15.93 -6.07
CA LEU A 444 -1.20 15.57 -4.82
C LEU A 444 -0.54 16.23 -3.59
N MET A 445 0.65 16.82 -3.76
CA MET A 445 1.40 17.46 -2.67
C MET A 445 1.27 18.98 -2.67
N LYS A 446 0.99 19.57 -3.82
CA LYS A 446 0.91 21.02 -4.01
C LYS A 446 -0.32 21.37 -4.84
N SER A 447 -0.84 22.58 -4.62
CA SER A 447 -1.77 23.22 -5.55
C SER A 447 -0.98 23.83 -6.71
N ASP A 448 -1.63 24.02 -7.85
CA ASP A 448 -1.05 24.77 -8.97
C ASP A 448 -0.93 26.28 -8.64
N PRO A 449 -0.31 27.11 -9.51
CA PRO A 449 -0.18 28.55 -9.30
C PRO A 449 -1.52 29.29 -9.10
N ASP A 450 -2.61 28.76 -9.68
CA ASP A 450 -3.96 29.32 -9.56
C ASP A 450 -4.70 28.79 -8.32
N ASN A 451 -3.99 28.08 -7.41
CA ASN A 451 -4.52 27.43 -6.22
C ASN A 451 -5.56 26.32 -6.51
N GLU A 452 -5.57 25.79 -7.72
CA GLU A 452 -6.36 24.62 -8.05
C GLU A 452 -5.64 23.34 -7.62
N VAL A 453 -6.40 22.30 -7.33
CA VAL A 453 -5.91 20.98 -6.96
C VAL A 453 -6.34 19.95 -7.99
N PHE A 454 -5.58 18.89 -8.09
CA PHE A 454 -5.88 17.76 -8.95
C PHE A 454 -7.33 17.28 -8.79
N ASP A 455 -7.97 16.97 -9.93
CA ASP A 455 -9.26 16.29 -9.95
C ASP A 455 -9.11 14.92 -10.62
N PRO A 456 -9.20 13.80 -9.87
CA PRO A 456 -9.07 12.47 -10.45
C PRO A 456 -10.19 12.08 -11.43
N LYS A 457 -11.25 12.89 -11.55
CA LYS A 457 -12.36 12.71 -12.49
C LYS A 457 -12.24 13.58 -13.75
N ALA A 458 -11.28 14.50 -13.77
CA ALA A 458 -11.06 15.36 -14.92
C ALA A 458 -10.61 14.56 -16.15
N LYS A 459 -11.04 15.02 -17.33
CA LYS A 459 -10.53 14.51 -18.60
C LYS A 459 -9.18 15.18 -18.89
N LEU A 460 -8.11 14.53 -18.53
CA LEU A 460 -6.75 14.98 -18.80
C LEU A 460 -6.26 14.43 -20.14
N PRO A 461 -5.31 15.10 -20.80
CA PRO A 461 -4.68 14.58 -21.99
C PRO A 461 -3.85 13.33 -21.66
N VAL A 462 -3.70 12.43 -22.63
CA VAL A 462 -2.82 11.28 -22.53
C VAL A 462 -1.38 11.76 -22.43
N LYS A 463 -0.69 11.39 -21.34
CA LYS A 463 0.73 11.72 -21.14
C LYS A 463 1.65 10.72 -21.83
N THR A 464 1.28 9.46 -21.81
CA THR A 464 2.04 8.37 -22.43
C THR A 464 1.13 7.17 -22.68
N THR A 465 1.53 6.32 -23.61
CA THR A 465 0.88 5.02 -23.85
C THR A 465 1.79 3.90 -23.42
N LEU A 466 1.36 3.08 -22.47
CA LEU A 466 2.06 1.85 -22.11
C LEU A 466 1.66 0.75 -23.09
N LYS A 467 2.65 0.20 -23.82
CA LYS A 467 2.52 -1.01 -24.63
C LYS A 467 3.01 -2.20 -23.83
N VAL A 468 2.18 -3.24 -23.76
CA VAL A 468 2.46 -4.47 -23.02
C VAL A 468 2.32 -5.64 -23.98
N ASN A 469 3.43 -6.32 -24.31
CA ASN A 469 3.37 -7.58 -25.03
C ASN A 469 3.49 -8.74 -24.01
N VAL A 470 2.53 -9.65 -24.03
CA VAL A 470 2.54 -10.91 -23.25
C VAL A 470 3.05 -12.00 -24.17
N TYR A 471 4.34 -12.32 -24.08
CA TYR A 471 4.95 -13.31 -24.95
C TYR A 471 4.52 -14.72 -24.60
N MET A 472 4.85 -15.16 -23.39
CA MET A 472 4.61 -16.54 -22.96
C MET A 472 4.69 -16.65 -21.43
N GLY A 473 4.27 -17.79 -20.90
CA GLY A 473 4.39 -18.13 -19.49
C GLY A 473 4.91 -19.54 -19.27
N GLU A 474 5.50 -19.77 -18.09
CA GLU A 474 6.02 -21.07 -17.69
C GLU A 474 5.90 -21.28 -16.18
N GLY A 475 6.16 -22.51 -15.73
CA GLY A 475 6.36 -22.84 -14.32
C GLY A 475 5.17 -23.52 -13.63
N TRP A 476 3.95 -23.39 -14.12
CA TRP A 476 2.74 -23.96 -13.48
C TRP A 476 2.84 -25.46 -13.23
N TYR A 477 3.42 -26.20 -14.17
CA TYR A 477 3.62 -27.65 -14.03
C TYR A 477 4.41 -28.06 -12.79
N TYR A 478 5.28 -27.17 -12.28
CA TYR A 478 6.15 -27.43 -11.12
C TYR A 478 5.55 -26.95 -9.80
N ASP A 479 4.73 -25.89 -9.83
CA ASP A 479 4.23 -25.22 -8.63
C ASP A 479 2.79 -25.63 -8.26
N PHE A 480 2.05 -26.25 -9.21
CA PHE A 480 0.67 -26.66 -8.97
C PHE A 480 0.50 -28.19 -9.04
N PRO A 481 -0.40 -28.75 -8.22
CA PRO A 481 -0.87 -30.12 -8.43
C PRO A 481 -1.46 -30.27 -9.84
N HIS A 482 -1.21 -31.39 -10.50
CA HIS A 482 -1.65 -31.62 -11.88
C HIS A 482 -3.19 -31.65 -12.06
N THR A 483 -3.93 -31.75 -10.95
CA THR A 483 -5.39 -31.73 -10.90
C THR A 483 -5.94 -30.40 -10.39
N HIS A 484 -5.10 -29.38 -10.27
CA HIS A 484 -5.52 -28.05 -9.79
C HIS A 484 -6.39 -27.31 -10.81
N PHE A 485 -6.03 -27.46 -12.06
CA PHE A 485 -6.76 -26.88 -13.19
C PHE A 485 -7.75 -27.93 -13.72
N ASP A 486 -7.46 -28.51 -14.85
CA ASP A 486 -8.28 -29.55 -15.44
C ASP A 486 -7.98 -30.97 -14.93
N ALA A 487 -9.02 -31.75 -14.63
CA ALA A 487 -8.87 -33.15 -14.26
C ALA A 487 -8.52 -34.07 -15.46
N TYR A 488 -8.80 -33.61 -16.70
CA TYR A 488 -8.79 -34.47 -17.90
C TYR A 488 -7.86 -34.01 -19.00
N SER A 489 -7.32 -32.79 -18.92
CA SER A 489 -6.41 -32.19 -19.90
C SER A 489 -5.36 -31.29 -19.22
N PRO A 490 -4.31 -30.86 -19.94
CA PRO A 490 -3.55 -29.68 -19.53
C PRO A 490 -4.42 -28.41 -19.52
N PRO A 491 -4.04 -27.37 -18.76
CA PRO A 491 -4.82 -26.16 -18.63
C PRO A 491 -4.94 -25.34 -19.93
N ASP A 492 -6.01 -24.54 -20.00
CA ASP A 492 -6.36 -23.61 -21.09
C ASP A 492 -6.06 -22.16 -20.67
N PHE A 493 -4.79 -21.82 -20.52
CA PHE A 493 -4.39 -20.55 -19.92
C PHE A 493 -4.69 -19.31 -20.76
N TYR A 494 -5.18 -18.26 -20.08
CA TYR A 494 -5.22 -16.89 -20.60
C TYR A 494 -4.77 -15.88 -19.55
N ALA A 495 -4.23 -14.75 -20.02
CA ALA A 495 -3.78 -13.66 -19.16
C ALA A 495 -4.73 -12.47 -19.26
N ARG A 496 -5.16 -11.92 -18.12
CA ARG A 496 -5.82 -10.62 -18.01
C ARG A 496 -4.79 -9.56 -17.67
N VAL A 497 -4.74 -8.50 -18.44
CA VAL A 497 -3.87 -7.34 -18.25
C VAL A 497 -4.74 -6.13 -18.00
N ARG A 498 -4.60 -5.51 -16.82
CA ARG A 498 -5.46 -4.40 -16.40
C ARG A 498 -4.64 -3.24 -15.87
N ILE A 499 -5.02 -2.03 -16.27
CA ILE A 499 -4.62 -0.81 -15.56
C ILE A 499 -5.64 -0.50 -14.47
N ALA A 500 -5.14 -0.30 -13.25
CA ALA A 500 -5.87 0.29 -12.13
C ALA A 500 -5.24 1.65 -11.83
N GLY A 501 -5.93 2.72 -12.15
CA GLY A 501 -5.47 4.11 -12.06
C GLY A 501 -6.64 5.06 -11.81
N VAL A 502 -6.59 6.28 -12.32
CA VAL A 502 -7.75 7.16 -12.36
C VAL A 502 -8.87 6.53 -13.21
N PRO A 503 -10.15 6.95 -13.07
CA PRO A 503 -11.26 6.28 -13.74
C PRO A 503 -11.07 6.13 -15.26
N VAL A 504 -10.56 7.16 -15.94
CA VAL A 504 -10.36 7.16 -17.39
C VAL A 504 -9.27 6.20 -17.85
N ASP A 505 -8.24 5.96 -17.03
CA ASP A 505 -7.13 5.05 -17.34
C ASP A 505 -7.46 3.59 -17.00
N THR A 506 -8.56 3.35 -16.25
CA THR A 506 -8.90 2.02 -15.76
C THR A 506 -9.54 1.18 -16.85
N VAL A 507 -8.75 0.26 -17.41
CA VAL A 507 -9.17 -0.63 -18.51
C VAL A 507 -8.59 -2.03 -18.31
N MET A 508 -9.28 -3.07 -18.82
CA MET A 508 -8.84 -4.46 -18.79
C MET A 508 -8.89 -5.06 -20.19
N LYS A 509 -7.79 -5.70 -20.57
CA LYS A 509 -7.66 -6.50 -21.79
C LYS A 509 -7.28 -7.93 -21.41
N ARG A 510 -7.47 -8.87 -22.31
CA ARG A 510 -7.09 -10.27 -22.10
C ARG A 510 -6.54 -10.88 -23.38
N THR A 511 -5.65 -11.86 -23.21
CA THR A 511 -5.21 -12.72 -24.32
C THR A 511 -6.30 -13.72 -24.69
N ARG A 512 -6.15 -14.37 -25.85
CA ARG A 512 -6.90 -15.61 -26.13
C ARG A 512 -6.54 -16.68 -25.11
N ALA A 513 -7.43 -17.64 -24.89
CA ALA A 513 -7.11 -18.88 -24.19
C ALA A 513 -6.34 -19.81 -25.13
N LEU A 514 -5.32 -20.48 -24.58
CA LEU A 514 -4.52 -21.46 -25.31
C LEU A 514 -4.76 -22.84 -24.72
N GLU A 515 -5.45 -23.66 -25.48
CA GLU A 515 -5.91 -24.97 -25.05
C GLU A 515 -4.78 -25.96 -24.80
N ASP A 516 -4.97 -26.86 -23.82
CA ASP A 516 -4.14 -28.01 -23.49
C ASP A 516 -2.63 -27.69 -23.33
N ASN A 517 -2.26 -26.57 -22.66
CA ASN A 517 -0.88 -26.10 -22.73
C ASN A 517 -0.32 -25.56 -21.40
N TRP A 518 0.66 -26.28 -20.80
CA TRP A 518 1.39 -25.86 -19.60
C TRP A 518 2.40 -24.70 -19.80
N THR A 519 2.74 -24.39 -21.05
CA THR A 519 3.69 -23.34 -21.41
C THR A 519 3.12 -22.47 -22.54
N PRO A 520 2.06 -21.69 -22.26
CA PRO A 520 1.35 -20.93 -23.28
C PRO A 520 2.23 -19.86 -23.91
N VAL A 521 2.15 -19.75 -25.25
CA VAL A 521 2.80 -18.70 -26.05
C VAL A 521 1.71 -17.86 -26.72
N TRP A 522 1.37 -16.73 -26.10
CA TRP A 522 0.32 -15.82 -26.60
C TRP A 522 0.84 -14.89 -27.67
N ASN A 523 1.99 -14.24 -27.43
CA ASN A 523 2.59 -13.23 -28.29
C ASN A 523 1.57 -12.14 -28.71
N GLU A 524 0.87 -11.58 -27.71
CA GLU A 524 -0.18 -10.58 -27.89
C GLU A 524 0.21 -9.25 -27.26
N GLU A 525 0.05 -8.16 -28.03
CA GLU A 525 0.34 -6.80 -27.60
C GLU A 525 -0.94 -6.04 -27.24
N PHE A 526 -0.87 -5.25 -26.17
CA PHE A 526 -1.92 -4.38 -25.69
C PHE A 526 -1.39 -2.98 -25.46
N GLU A 527 -2.18 -1.97 -25.84
CA GLU A 527 -1.89 -0.56 -25.61
C GLU A 527 -2.81 0.02 -24.53
N PHE A 528 -2.23 0.80 -23.62
CA PHE A 528 -2.91 1.46 -22.54
C PHE A 528 -2.55 2.95 -22.53
N PRO A 529 -3.40 3.82 -23.12
CA PRO A 529 -3.23 5.27 -22.98
C PRO A 529 -3.41 5.69 -21.52
N LEU A 530 -2.47 6.45 -20.98
CA LEU A 530 -2.45 6.86 -19.58
C LEU A 530 -2.45 8.39 -19.48
N THR A 531 -3.41 8.91 -18.74
CA THR A 531 -3.50 10.33 -18.41
C THR A 531 -2.75 10.66 -17.12
N VAL A 532 -2.72 9.71 -16.17
CA VAL A 532 -2.04 9.83 -14.87
C VAL A 532 -1.22 8.57 -14.59
N PRO A 533 -0.12 8.35 -15.34
CA PRO A 533 0.73 7.17 -15.17
C PRO A 533 1.29 7.05 -13.74
N GLU A 534 1.50 8.17 -13.03
CA GLU A 534 2.04 8.23 -11.66
C GLU A 534 1.10 7.63 -10.60
N LEU A 535 -0.16 7.36 -10.93
CA LEU A 535 -1.13 6.66 -10.07
C LEU A 535 -1.60 5.34 -10.69
N ALA A 536 -0.99 4.89 -11.78
CA ALA A 536 -1.40 3.69 -12.48
C ALA A 536 -0.65 2.45 -11.96
N LEU A 537 -1.40 1.39 -11.66
CA LEU A 537 -0.89 0.07 -11.36
C LEU A 537 -1.22 -0.89 -12.49
N LEU A 538 -0.24 -1.62 -13.00
CA LEU A 538 -0.42 -2.71 -13.95
C LEU A 538 -0.70 -4.00 -13.19
N ARG A 539 -1.93 -4.52 -13.28
CA ARG A 539 -2.31 -5.80 -12.70
C ARG A 539 -2.41 -6.87 -13.77
N ILE A 540 -1.75 -7.98 -13.54
CA ILE A 540 -1.73 -9.16 -14.39
C ILE A 540 -2.29 -10.33 -13.59
N GLU A 541 -3.15 -11.12 -14.21
CA GLU A 541 -3.80 -12.30 -13.61
C GLU A 541 -3.88 -13.38 -14.69
N VAL A 542 -3.37 -14.57 -14.40
CA VAL A 542 -3.49 -15.73 -15.29
C VAL A 542 -4.50 -16.69 -14.70
N ASN A 543 -5.37 -17.20 -15.55
CA ASN A 543 -6.40 -18.16 -15.16
C ASN A 543 -6.48 -19.26 -16.22
N ASP A 544 -6.96 -20.40 -15.80
CA ASP A 544 -7.45 -21.45 -16.66
C ASP A 544 -8.85 -21.10 -17.19
N TYR A 545 -9.17 -21.45 -18.42
CA TYR A 545 -10.45 -21.14 -19.06
C TYR A 545 -11.37 -22.35 -19.02
N ASP A 546 -12.35 -22.30 -18.15
CA ASP A 546 -13.42 -23.28 -18.07
C ASP A 546 -14.70 -22.75 -18.75
N PHE A 547 -15.30 -23.53 -19.60
CA PHE A 547 -16.54 -23.13 -20.31
C PHE A 547 -17.74 -23.09 -19.37
N SER A 548 -17.80 -23.97 -18.37
CA SER A 548 -18.97 -24.17 -17.50
C SER A 548 -18.75 -23.82 -16.04
N GLU A 549 -17.53 -23.53 -15.63
CA GLU A 549 -17.14 -23.32 -14.23
C GLU A 549 -16.44 -21.98 -14.03
N LYS A 550 -16.22 -21.64 -12.77
CA LYS A 550 -15.42 -20.46 -12.42
C LYS A 550 -13.96 -20.73 -12.80
N PRO A 551 -13.33 -19.81 -13.57
CA PRO A 551 -11.94 -20.00 -13.98
C PRO A 551 -11.01 -20.29 -12.83
N ASP A 552 -10.17 -21.31 -12.94
CA ASP A 552 -9.17 -21.64 -11.96
C ASP A 552 -8.00 -20.64 -12.01
N PHE A 553 -7.52 -20.32 -10.82
CA PHE A 553 -6.52 -19.29 -10.64
C PHE A 553 -5.10 -19.82 -10.87
N GLY A 554 -4.40 -19.24 -11.84
CA GLY A 554 -3.01 -19.57 -12.19
C GLY A 554 -1.95 -18.61 -11.64
N GLY A 555 -2.36 -17.52 -10.99
CA GLY A 555 -1.43 -16.56 -10.39
C GLY A 555 -1.70 -15.12 -10.78
N GLN A 556 -1.14 -14.19 -9.99
CA GLN A 556 -1.30 -12.76 -10.20
C GLN A 556 -0.02 -11.99 -9.92
N THR A 557 0.08 -10.77 -10.45
CA THR A 557 1.04 -9.77 -10.00
C THR A 557 0.48 -8.37 -10.20
N CYS A 558 0.98 -7.42 -9.41
CA CYS A 558 0.64 -6.01 -9.55
C CYS A 558 1.93 -5.18 -9.47
N LEU A 559 2.11 -4.26 -10.41
CA LEU A 559 3.34 -3.51 -10.60
C LEU A 559 3.03 -2.00 -10.74
N PRO A 560 3.79 -1.09 -10.10
CA PRO A 560 3.66 0.34 -10.30
C PRO A 560 4.17 0.71 -11.71
N VAL A 561 3.30 1.36 -12.50
CA VAL A 561 3.62 1.68 -13.91
C VAL A 561 4.81 2.62 -14.01
N TRP A 562 4.93 3.58 -13.10
CA TRP A 562 6.01 4.58 -13.09
C TRP A 562 7.39 4.01 -12.76
N GLU A 563 7.48 2.78 -12.24
CA GLU A 563 8.74 2.09 -11.95
C GLU A 563 9.01 0.90 -12.88
N LEU A 564 8.14 0.66 -13.88
CA LEU A 564 8.34 -0.43 -14.83
C LEU A 564 9.62 -0.21 -15.66
N ARG A 565 10.47 -1.21 -15.65
CA ARG A 565 11.62 -1.26 -16.57
C ARG A 565 11.15 -1.56 -17.99
N ARG A 566 11.60 -0.74 -18.94
CA ARG A 566 11.36 -0.99 -20.38
C ARG A 566 12.05 -2.26 -20.86
N GLY A 567 11.63 -2.77 -22.01
CA GLY A 567 12.19 -3.96 -22.63
C GLY A 567 11.51 -5.27 -22.18
N ILE A 568 12.18 -6.38 -22.41
CA ILE A 568 11.66 -7.74 -22.18
C ILE A 568 12.03 -8.18 -20.76
N ARG A 569 11.04 -8.50 -19.93
CA ARG A 569 11.22 -8.75 -18.49
C ARG A 569 10.61 -10.07 -18.04
N SER A 570 11.25 -10.69 -17.06
CA SER A 570 10.72 -11.81 -16.29
C SER A 570 9.75 -11.29 -15.24
N VAL A 571 8.49 -11.64 -15.36
CA VAL A 571 7.43 -11.18 -14.44
C VAL A 571 6.96 -12.36 -13.58
N PRO A 572 7.43 -12.46 -12.33
CA PRO A 572 7.00 -13.52 -11.42
C PRO A 572 5.54 -13.36 -11.03
N LEU A 573 4.83 -14.47 -10.89
CA LEU A 573 3.48 -14.50 -10.37
C LEU A 573 3.45 -14.90 -8.88
N TYR A 574 2.34 -14.57 -8.24
CA TYR A 574 2.09 -14.73 -6.81
C TYR A 574 0.73 -15.40 -6.62
N ASP A 575 0.54 -16.06 -5.48
CA ASP A 575 -0.72 -16.65 -5.10
C ASP A 575 -1.79 -15.63 -4.65
N HIS A 576 -2.89 -16.10 -4.08
CA HIS A 576 -3.98 -15.27 -3.58
C HIS A 576 -3.57 -14.38 -2.39
N GLU A 577 -2.64 -14.84 -1.57
CA GLU A 577 -2.10 -14.18 -0.37
C GLU A 577 -0.94 -13.23 -0.69
N GLY A 578 -0.43 -13.29 -1.94
CA GLY A 578 0.70 -12.47 -2.40
C GLY A 578 2.07 -13.09 -2.10
N GLU A 579 2.12 -14.41 -1.85
CA GLU A 579 3.37 -15.17 -1.79
C GLU A 579 3.85 -15.52 -3.20
N LYS A 580 5.16 -15.36 -3.45
CA LYS A 580 5.76 -15.60 -4.76
C LYS A 580 5.78 -17.10 -5.08
N PHE A 581 5.25 -17.49 -6.24
CA PHE A 581 5.47 -18.82 -6.77
C PHE A 581 6.95 -19.06 -7.07
N ARG A 582 7.39 -20.28 -6.90
CA ARG A 582 8.80 -20.64 -7.11
C ARG A 582 9.20 -20.56 -8.57
N SER A 583 8.35 -21.06 -9.46
CA SER A 583 8.66 -21.27 -10.87
C SER A 583 7.76 -20.46 -11.81
N VAL A 584 6.53 -20.13 -11.39
CA VAL A 584 5.55 -19.49 -12.28
C VAL A 584 5.95 -18.05 -12.59
N ARG A 585 6.13 -17.78 -13.89
CA ARG A 585 6.49 -16.45 -14.41
C ARG A 585 6.04 -16.24 -15.84
N LEU A 586 5.91 -14.99 -16.22
CA LEU A 586 5.62 -14.56 -17.58
C LEU A 586 6.85 -13.88 -18.20
N LEU A 587 7.05 -14.03 -19.51
CA LEU A 587 7.92 -13.19 -20.29
C LEU A 587 7.07 -12.10 -20.93
N MET A 588 7.36 -10.85 -20.61
CA MET A 588 6.59 -9.70 -21.07
C MET A 588 7.52 -8.58 -21.55
N ARG A 589 7.01 -7.73 -22.47
CA ARG A 589 7.70 -6.52 -22.90
C ARG A 589 6.91 -5.30 -22.50
N PHE A 590 7.61 -4.29 -22.01
CA PHE A 590 7.06 -3.00 -21.64
C PHE A 590 7.72 -1.89 -22.45
N GLU A 591 6.90 -1.07 -23.11
CA GLU A 591 7.34 0.10 -23.85
C GLU A 591 6.45 1.30 -23.51
N PHE A 592 7.03 2.48 -23.50
CA PHE A 592 6.33 3.75 -23.29
C PHE A 592 6.51 4.61 -24.53
N VAL A 593 5.40 5.04 -25.11
CA VAL A 593 5.31 5.84 -26.34
C VAL A 593 4.59 7.15 -26.07
#